data_590f887cd49f0ac3b7618a852774644f
#
_entry.id   590f887cd49f0ac3b7618a852774644f
#
_cell.length_a   1.000
_cell.length_b   1.000
_cell.length_c   1.000
_cell.angle_alpha   90.00
_cell.angle_beta   90.00
_cell.angle_gamma   90.00
#
_symmetry.space_group_name_H-M   'P 1'
#
loop_
_entity.id
_entity.type
_entity.pdbx_description
1 polymer ?
#
loop_
_entity_poly.entity_id
_entity_poly.type
_entity_poly.pdbx_seq_one_letter_code
_entity_poly.pdbx_strand_id
1 'polypeptide(L)'
;MNQRVTGMKTMTIRNEKEYKDYEARVEKLIERGTELGNMELLSPEEKTEFTMLSEALDEYGRAYHPLPGRMSTLLTDAILTQVKERGLKQKDAARMIGISATTFSDLLHGRRSMSFDIARSLYKVLGVPAEVVLA
;
A
#
# COMPACT_ATOMS: atom_id res chain seq x y z
N MET A 1 3.74 28.45 -12.30
CA MET A 1 3.88 28.20 -12.00
C MET A 1 3.85 27.64 -11.60
N ASN A 2 3.79 27.39 -11.55
CA ASN A 2 3.92 26.75 -11.16
C ASN A 2 3.49 26.14 -10.68
N GLN A 3 3.10 25.96 -10.81
CA GLN A 3 2.82 25.40 -10.36
C GLN A 3 2.79 24.66 -10.35
N ARG A 4 2.82 24.64 -10.84
CA ARG A 4 3.07 23.72 -10.84
C ARG A 4 3.78 23.12 -10.51
N VAL A 5 3.90 23.29 -11.06
CA VAL A 5 4.93 22.57 -10.63
C VAL A 5 4.80 21.86 -9.41
N THR A 6 4.35 22.40 -8.55
CA THR A 6 4.25 21.87 -7.29
C THR A 6 3.15 20.87 -7.19
N GLY A 7 2.01 21.17 -7.74
CA GLY A 7 0.90 20.27 -7.73
C GLY A 7 1.22 18.99 -8.42
N MET A 8 2.12 19.01 -9.39
CA MET A 8 2.51 17.84 -10.08
C MET A 8 3.25 16.86 -9.23
N LYS A 9 3.81 17.31 -8.14
CA LYS A 9 4.58 16.44 -7.30
C LYS A 9 3.76 15.38 -6.63
N THR A 10 2.46 15.57 -6.58
CA THR A 10 1.60 14.63 -5.89
C THR A 10 0.54 14.14 -6.84
N MET A 11 0.65 12.90 -7.26
CA MET A 11 -0.40 12.25 -7.99
C MET A 11 -1.14 11.38 -7.01
N THR A 12 -2.44 11.61 -6.88
CA THR A 12 -3.27 10.87 -5.95
C THR A 12 -4.38 10.18 -6.70
N ILE A 13 -4.53 8.88 -6.47
CA ILE A 13 -5.61 8.10 -7.06
C ILE A 13 -6.76 8.10 -6.06
N ARG A 14 -7.93 8.56 -6.50
CA ARG A 14 -9.08 8.72 -5.63
C ARG A 14 -10.14 7.63 -5.80
N ASN A 15 -10.10 6.90 -6.90
CA ASN A 15 -11.09 5.86 -7.18
C ASN A 15 -10.54 4.86 -8.19
N GLU A 16 -11.31 3.77 -8.41
CA GLU A 16 -10.89 2.70 -9.31
C GLU A 16 -10.71 3.15 -10.75
N LYS A 17 -11.52 4.09 -11.19
CA LYS A 17 -11.40 4.60 -12.56
C LYS A 17 -10.04 5.26 -12.74
N GLU A 18 -9.65 6.11 -11.80
CA GLU A 18 -8.34 6.76 -11.86
C GLU A 18 -7.22 5.75 -11.77
N TYR A 19 -7.40 4.72 -10.95
CA TYR A 19 -6.40 3.66 -10.82
C TYR A 19 -6.16 3.00 -12.19
N LYS A 20 -7.22 2.65 -12.89
CA LYS A 20 -7.12 2.04 -14.21
C LYS A 20 -6.53 2.99 -15.25
N ASP A 21 -6.90 4.26 -15.18
CA ASP A 21 -6.35 5.27 -16.08
C ASP A 21 -4.84 5.41 -15.88
N TYR A 22 -4.39 5.39 -14.64
CA TYR A 22 -2.96 5.49 -14.33
C TYR A 22 -2.23 4.24 -14.78
N GLU A 23 -2.83 3.05 -14.61
CA GLU A 23 -2.23 1.81 -15.12
C GLU A 23 -2.02 1.88 -16.63
N ALA A 24 -3.02 2.39 -17.36
CA ALA A 24 -2.93 2.51 -18.81
C ALA A 24 -1.81 3.47 -19.21
N ARG A 25 -1.64 4.55 -18.47
CA ARG A 25 -0.58 5.52 -18.74
C ARG A 25 0.80 4.90 -18.49
N VAL A 26 0.94 4.11 -17.43
CA VAL A 26 2.20 3.42 -17.15
C VAL A 26 2.51 2.41 -18.26
N GLU A 27 1.48 1.68 -18.72
CA GLU A 27 1.68 0.72 -19.83
C GLU A 27 2.19 1.41 -21.07
N LYS A 28 1.66 2.59 -21.39
CA LYS A 28 2.13 3.34 -22.57
C LYS A 28 3.59 3.75 -22.43
N LEU A 29 4.00 4.14 -21.22
CA LEU A 29 5.40 4.49 -21.01
C LEU A 29 6.31 3.27 -21.11
N ILE A 30 5.84 2.11 -20.65
CA ILE A 30 6.60 0.87 -20.78
C ILE A 30 6.72 0.48 -22.26
N GLU A 31 5.63 0.61 -23.04
CA GLU A 31 5.68 0.34 -24.47
C GLU A 31 6.68 1.26 -25.16
N ARG A 32 6.67 2.53 -24.81
CA ARG A 32 7.60 3.49 -25.37
C ARG A 32 9.05 3.13 -25.04
N GLY A 33 9.31 2.76 -23.78
CA GLY A 33 10.67 2.32 -23.40
C GLY A 33 11.09 1.06 -24.15
N THR A 34 10.14 0.16 -24.39
CA THR A 34 10.40 -1.06 -25.15
C THR A 34 10.76 -0.72 -26.60
N GLU A 35 10.00 0.20 -27.21
CA GLU A 35 10.28 0.65 -28.56
C GLU A 35 11.66 1.29 -28.69
N LEU A 36 12.06 2.03 -27.66
CA LEU A 36 13.38 2.67 -27.63
C LEU A 36 14.51 1.68 -27.32
N GLY A 37 14.15 0.50 -26.82
CA GLY A 37 15.10 -0.53 -26.46
C GLY A 37 15.50 -0.56 -25.00
N ASN A 38 15.17 0.48 -24.25
CA ASN A 38 15.52 0.56 -22.84
C ASN A 38 14.73 1.69 -22.20
N MET A 39 14.20 1.45 -21.00
CA MET A 39 13.46 2.47 -20.25
C MET A 39 14.32 3.69 -19.93
N GLU A 40 15.64 3.51 -19.83
CA GLU A 40 16.54 4.63 -19.56
C GLU A 40 16.58 5.63 -20.71
N LEU A 41 16.10 5.25 -21.89
CA LEU A 41 16.07 6.13 -23.05
C LEU A 41 14.83 7.04 -23.08
N LEU A 42 13.91 6.89 -22.12
CA LEU A 42 12.79 7.81 -21.99
C LEU A 42 13.31 9.21 -21.69
N SER A 43 12.55 10.22 -22.10
CA SER A 43 12.91 11.61 -21.78
C SER A 43 12.85 11.83 -20.25
N PRO A 44 13.53 12.88 -19.75
CA PRO A 44 13.43 13.19 -18.32
C PRO A 44 11.99 13.37 -17.84
N GLU A 45 11.16 14.00 -18.67
CA GLU A 45 9.74 14.20 -18.32
C GLU A 45 9.01 12.87 -18.25
N GLU A 46 9.29 11.97 -19.20
CA GLU A 46 8.66 10.65 -19.20
C GLU A 46 9.09 9.82 -18.00
N LYS A 47 10.37 9.91 -17.62
CA LYS A 47 10.86 9.20 -16.43
C LYS A 47 10.21 9.71 -15.17
N THR A 48 10.07 11.03 -15.05
CA THR A 48 9.41 11.63 -13.90
C THR A 48 7.96 11.20 -13.84
N GLU A 49 7.26 11.24 -14.96
CA GLU A 49 5.87 10.80 -15.01
C GLU A 49 5.75 9.33 -14.60
N PHE A 50 6.62 8.48 -15.13
CA PHE A 50 6.61 7.06 -14.80
C PHE A 50 6.79 6.84 -13.29
N THR A 51 7.73 7.56 -12.69
CA THR A 51 8.00 7.44 -11.26
C THR A 51 6.78 7.87 -10.44
N MET A 52 6.19 9.01 -10.77
CA MET A 52 5.04 9.53 -10.04
C MET A 52 3.82 8.64 -10.18
N LEU A 53 3.57 8.13 -11.38
CA LEU A 53 2.46 7.20 -11.62
C LEU A 53 2.67 5.91 -10.85
N SER A 54 3.90 5.37 -10.89
CA SER A 54 4.22 4.13 -10.21
C SER A 54 4.07 4.25 -8.71
N GLU A 55 4.48 5.36 -8.13
CA GLU A 55 4.33 5.60 -6.70
C GLU A 55 2.85 5.71 -6.31
N ALA A 56 2.06 6.42 -7.11
CA ALA A 56 0.63 6.55 -6.85
C ALA A 56 -0.08 5.20 -6.95
N LEU A 57 0.28 4.40 -7.97
CA LEU A 57 -0.29 3.06 -8.14
C LEU A 57 0.09 2.15 -6.99
N ASP A 58 1.34 2.23 -6.54
CA ASP A 58 1.79 1.41 -5.42
C ASP A 58 1.02 1.76 -4.14
N GLU A 59 0.88 3.04 -3.87
CA GLU A 59 0.16 3.50 -2.68
C GLU A 59 -1.29 3.07 -2.69
N TYR A 60 -1.99 3.33 -3.79
CA TYR A 60 -3.39 2.94 -3.91
C TYR A 60 -3.54 1.41 -3.91
N GLY A 61 -2.64 0.73 -4.62
CA GLY A 61 -2.67 -0.72 -4.70
C GLY A 61 -2.49 -1.37 -3.33
N ARG A 62 -1.59 -0.85 -2.51
CA ARG A 62 -1.39 -1.40 -1.17
C ARG A 62 -2.60 -1.20 -0.27
N ALA A 63 -3.35 -0.12 -0.49
CA ALA A 63 -4.54 0.17 0.30
C ALA A 63 -5.74 -0.65 -0.15
N TYR A 64 -5.98 -0.74 -1.46
CA TYR A 64 -7.21 -1.30 -2.01
C TYR A 64 -7.02 -2.59 -2.82
N HIS A 65 -5.81 -2.87 -3.27
CA HIS A 65 -5.49 -4.06 -4.08
C HIS A 65 -4.24 -4.74 -3.54
N PRO A 66 -4.21 -5.11 -2.26
CA PRO A 66 -3.01 -5.76 -1.72
C PRO A 66 -2.80 -7.13 -2.36
N LEU A 67 -1.57 -7.61 -2.31
CA LEU A 67 -1.28 -8.97 -2.75
C LEU A 67 -2.13 -9.96 -1.95
N PRO A 68 -2.57 -11.07 -2.58
CA PRO A 68 -3.44 -12.02 -1.89
C PRO A 68 -2.88 -12.44 -0.53
N GLY A 69 -3.69 -12.36 0.50
CA GLY A 69 -3.32 -12.75 1.86
C GLY A 69 -2.47 -11.73 2.61
N ARG A 70 -2.00 -10.67 1.95
CA ARG A 70 -1.18 -9.65 2.63
C ARG A 70 -2.05 -8.55 3.19
N MET A 71 -1.57 -7.92 4.25
CA MET A 71 -2.31 -6.79 4.83
C MET A 71 -2.29 -5.58 3.92
N SER A 72 -3.45 -4.93 3.78
CA SER A 72 -3.53 -3.64 3.09
C SER A 72 -2.97 -2.55 4.00
N THR A 73 -2.65 -1.40 3.41
CA THR A 73 -2.22 -0.24 4.19
C THR A 73 -3.34 0.22 5.13
N LEU A 74 -4.59 0.12 4.67
CA LEU A 74 -5.74 0.49 5.51
C LEU A 74 -5.81 -0.38 6.76
N LEU A 75 -5.58 -1.69 6.62
CA LEU A 75 -5.60 -2.58 7.77
C LEU A 75 -4.41 -2.30 8.69
N THR A 76 -3.23 -2.09 8.13
CA THR A 76 -2.04 -1.77 8.92
C THR A 76 -2.29 -0.51 9.75
N ASP A 77 -2.84 0.54 9.14
CA ASP A 77 -3.11 1.79 9.83
C ASP A 77 -4.14 1.60 10.95
N ALA A 78 -5.18 0.80 10.70
CA ALA A 78 -6.18 0.50 11.72
C ALA A 78 -5.57 -0.21 12.92
N ILE A 79 -4.68 -1.16 12.67
CA ILE A 79 -3.99 -1.89 13.73
C ILE A 79 -3.12 -0.94 14.55
N LEU A 80 -2.31 -0.13 13.87
CA LEU A 80 -1.42 0.81 14.55
C LEU A 80 -2.20 1.84 15.36
N THR A 81 -3.35 2.27 14.87
CA THR A 81 -4.22 3.17 15.60
C THR A 81 -4.69 2.54 16.91
N GLN A 82 -5.13 1.27 16.86
CA GLN A 82 -5.57 0.58 18.07
C GLN A 82 -4.43 0.40 19.06
N VAL A 83 -3.25 0.04 18.56
CA VAL A 83 -2.05 -0.13 19.39
C VAL A 83 -1.73 1.18 20.11
N LYS A 84 -1.76 2.28 19.37
CA LYS A 84 -1.46 3.60 19.91
C LYS A 84 -2.52 4.03 20.96
N GLU A 85 -3.80 3.88 20.64
CA GLU A 85 -4.88 4.28 21.53
C GLU A 85 -4.89 3.50 22.83
N ARG A 86 -4.42 2.25 22.79
CA ARG A 86 -4.32 1.42 23.99
C ARG A 86 -3.01 1.59 24.73
N GLY A 87 -2.11 2.42 24.21
CA GLY A 87 -0.79 2.62 24.83
C GLY A 87 0.10 1.40 24.80
N LEU A 88 -0.09 0.52 23.81
CA LEU A 88 0.68 -0.71 23.69
C LEU A 88 1.91 -0.52 22.84
N LYS A 89 2.93 -1.34 23.10
CA LYS A 89 4.06 -1.48 22.18
C LYS A 89 3.70 -2.58 21.19
N GLN A 90 4.37 -2.58 20.03
CA GLN A 90 4.12 -3.62 19.03
C GLN A 90 4.34 -5.02 19.58
N LYS A 91 5.36 -5.22 20.40
CA LYS A 91 5.61 -6.53 20.99
C LYS A 91 4.47 -6.99 21.91
N ASP A 92 3.84 -6.05 22.61
CA ASP A 92 2.72 -6.37 23.48
C ASP A 92 1.49 -6.73 22.67
N ALA A 93 1.23 -5.99 21.58
CA ALA A 93 0.12 -6.30 20.69
C ALA A 93 0.31 -7.66 20.03
N ALA A 94 1.55 -7.97 19.60
CA ALA A 94 1.87 -9.28 19.04
C ALA A 94 1.56 -10.41 20.03
N ARG A 95 1.95 -10.21 21.28
CA ARG A 95 1.68 -11.21 22.32
C ARG A 95 0.19 -11.40 22.54
N MET A 96 -0.57 -10.30 22.51
CA MET A 96 -2.02 -10.38 22.70
C MET A 96 -2.70 -11.20 21.62
N ILE A 97 -2.22 -11.14 20.39
CA ILE A 97 -2.80 -11.91 19.30
C ILE A 97 -2.07 -13.25 19.07
N GLY A 98 -1.11 -13.58 19.94
CA GLY A 98 -0.51 -14.90 19.95
C GLY A 98 0.61 -15.15 18.95
N ILE A 99 1.31 -14.10 18.52
CA ILE A 99 2.41 -14.23 17.57
C ILE A 99 3.65 -13.52 18.09
N SER A 100 4.81 -13.80 17.46
CA SER A 100 6.04 -13.13 17.83
C SER A 100 6.07 -11.71 17.30
N ALA A 101 6.91 -10.87 17.93
CA ALA A 101 7.08 -9.49 17.45
C ALA A 101 7.59 -9.45 16.02
N THR A 102 8.49 -10.37 15.66
CA THR A 102 9.02 -10.46 14.31
C THR A 102 7.92 -10.78 13.30
N THR A 103 7.07 -11.77 13.62
CA THR A 103 5.94 -12.13 12.76
C THR A 103 4.99 -10.96 12.60
N PHE A 104 4.71 -10.25 13.69
CA PHE A 104 3.83 -9.10 13.65
C PHE A 104 4.39 -8.00 12.73
N SER A 105 5.68 -7.70 12.88
CA SER A 105 6.35 -6.73 12.02
C SER A 105 6.28 -7.14 10.55
N ASP A 106 6.52 -8.42 10.25
CA ASP A 106 6.46 -8.91 8.88
C ASP A 106 5.06 -8.77 8.29
N LEU A 107 4.03 -9.03 9.09
CA LEU A 107 2.64 -8.85 8.65
C LEU A 107 2.35 -7.38 8.35
N LEU A 108 2.77 -6.48 9.23
CA LEU A 108 2.53 -5.05 9.05
C LEU A 108 3.23 -4.50 7.81
N HIS A 109 4.35 -5.06 7.44
CA HIS A 109 5.11 -4.62 6.27
C HIS A 109 4.74 -5.39 4.99
N GLY A 110 3.76 -6.28 5.07
CA GLY A 110 3.32 -7.03 3.90
C GLY A 110 4.30 -8.12 3.45
N ARG A 111 5.23 -8.52 4.31
CA ARG A 111 6.21 -9.54 4.00
C ARG A 111 5.71 -10.96 4.25
N ARG A 112 4.60 -11.08 4.93
CA ARG A 112 4.03 -12.39 5.31
C ARG A 112 2.52 -12.36 5.11
N SER A 113 1.95 -13.48 4.69
CA SER A 113 0.50 -13.62 4.56
C SER A 113 -0.16 -13.69 5.92
N MET A 114 -1.36 -13.14 6.02
CA MET A 114 -2.16 -13.19 7.24
C MET A 114 -3.03 -14.43 7.23
N SER A 115 -2.98 -15.21 8.33
CA SER A 115 -3.84 -16.37 8.47
C SER A 115 -5.22 -15.96 8.97
N PHE A 116 -6.18 -16.84 8.83
CA PHE A 116 -7.53 -16.61 9.33
C PHE A 116 -7.54 -16.42 10.85
N ASP A 117 -6.72 -17.21 11.55
CA ASP A 117 -6.64 -17.10 13.02
C ASP A 117 -6.11 -15.73 13.45
N ILE A 118 -5.11 -15.21 12.74
CA ILE A 118 -4.58 -13.88 13.02
C ILE A 118 -5.65 -12.82 12.74
N ALA A 119 -6.38 -12.94 11.63
CA ALA A 119 -7.47 -12.02 11.29
C ALA A 119 -8.52 -11.99 12.38
N ARG A 120 -8.90 -13.17 12.88
CA ARG A 120 -9.87 -13.29 13.96
C ARG A 120 -9.37 -12.60 15.24
N SER A 121 -8.10 -12.80 15.57
CA SER A 121 -7.51 -12.18 16.75
C SER A 121 -7.46 -10.66 16.64
N LEU A 122 -7.16 -10.14 15.46
CA LEU A 122 -7.18 -8.70 15.24
C LEU A 122 -8.56 -8.12 15.54
N TYR A 123 -9.60 -8.80 15.07
CA TYR A 123 -10.96 -8.36 15.29
C TYR A 123 -11.36 -8.48 16.76
N LYS A 124 -11.11 -9.64 17.38
CA LYS A 124 -11.60 -9.92 18.73
C LYS A 124 -10.75 -9.29 19.82
N VAL A 125 -9.46 -9.25 19.65
CA VAL A 125 -8.53 -8.82 20.70
C VAL A 125 -8.17 -7.35 20.57
N LEU A 126 -7.82 -6.90 19.37
CA LEU A 126 -7.44 -5.51 19.14
C LEU A 126 -8.57 -4.60 18.70
N GLY A 127 -9.76 -5.15 18.47
CA GLY A 127 -10.93 -4.34 18.16
C GLY A 127 -10.90 -3.71 16.77
N VAL A 128 -10.12 -4.28 15.86
CA VAL A 128 -10.10 -3.77 14.49
C VAL A 128 -11.43 -4.14 13.82
N PRO A 129 -12.13 -3.18 13.18
CA PRO A 129 -13.42 -3.45 12.56
C PRO A 129 -13.36 -4.59 11.55
N ALA A 130 -14.38 -5.45 11.55
CA ALA A 130 -14.41 -6.60 10.66
C ALA A 130 -14.34 -6.21 9.20
N GLU A 131 -14.99 -5.11 8.81
CA GLU A 131 -14.98 -4.66 7.42
C GLU A 131 -13.57 -4.25 6.97
N VAL A 132 -12.72 -3.83 7.90
CA VAL A 132 -11.33 -3.49 7.58
C VAL A 132 -10.49 -4.76 7.48
N VAL A 133 -10.70 -5.70 8.42
CA VAL A 133 -9.96 -6.98 8.43
C VAL A 133 -10.25 -7.78 7.16
N LEU A 134 -11.50 -7.77 6.72
CA LEU A 134 -11.95 -8.57 5.59
C LEU A 134 -11.89 -7.86 4.25
N ALA A 135 -11.44 -6.63 4.24
CA ALA A 135 -11.38 -5.82 3.01
C ALA A 135 -10.36 -6.34 2.00
#